data_9132794b02f6d79fc6c1af9d073f2af8
#
_entry.id   9132794b02f6d79fc6c1af9d073f2af8
#
_cell.length_a   1.000
_cell.length_b   1.000
_cell.length_c   1.000
_cell.angle_alpha   90.00
_cell.angle_beta   90.00
_cell.angle_gamma   90.00
#
_symmetry.space_group_name_H-M   'P 1'
#
loop_
_entity.id
_entity.type
_entity.pdbx_description
1 polymer ?
#
loop_
_entity_poly.entity_id
_entity_poly.type
_entity_poly.pdbx_seq_one_letter_code
_entity_poly.pdbx_strand_id
1 'polypeptide(L)'
;MESKVVVPAEGKKITLQNGKLNVPNNPIIPFIEGDGIGIDVTPAMLKVVDAAVEKAYKGERKISWMEIYTGEKSTQIYGQDVWLPAETLDLIRDYRVAIKGPLTTPVGGGIRSLNVALRQELDLYVCLRPVRYYQGTPSPVKHPELTDMVIFRENSEDIYAGIEWKADSAEAEKVIKFLREEMGVKKIRFPEHCGIGIKPCSEEGTKRLVRAAIEYAITNDRDSLTLVHKGNIMKFTEGAFKNWGYEVAEAEFGDKVFTWDQYDRIKEEQGTDAANKAQEEALAAGKSS
;
A
#
# COMPACT_ATOMS: atom_id res chain seq x y z
N MET A 1 24.36 -18.96 -3.38
CA MET A 1 23.71 -19.82 -4.40
C MET A 1 23.96 -19.20 -5.76
N GLU A 2 24.15 -20.01 -6.78
CA GLU A 2 24.26 -19.54 -8.16
C GLU A 2 22.91 -18.99 -8.61
N SER A 3 22.92 -17.85 -9.31
CA SER A 3 21.67 -17.23 -9.83
C SER A 3 20.92 -18.19 -10.74
N LYS A 4 19.61 -18.28 -10.56
CA LYS A 4 18.69 -19.05 -11.42
C LYS A 4 17.92 -18.14 -12.38
N VAL A 5 18.10 -16.83 -12.25
CA VAL A 5 17.41 -15.83 -13.05
C VAL A 5 18.21 -15.51 -14.30
N VAL A 6 17.55 -15.53 -15.45
CA VAL A 6 18.15 -15.16 -16.73
C VAL A 6 17.85 -13.69 -17.01
N VAL A 7 18.88 -12.86 -16.96
CA VAL A 7 18.76 -11.43 -17.29
C VAL A 7 18.71 -11.27 -18.81
N PRO A 8 17.68 -10.60 -19.38
CA PRO A 8 17.61 -10.35 -20.81
C PRO A 8 18.82 -9.55 -21.31
N ALA A 9 19.46 -10.03 -22.36
CA ALA A 9 20.60 -9.34 -22.97
C ALA A 9 20.23 -8.01 -23.64
N GLU A 10 18.99 -7.90 -24.11
CA GLU A 10 18.47 -6.74 -24.85
C GLU A 10 17.69 -5.81 -23.91
N GLY A 11 18.17 -5.37 -22.86
CA GLY A 11 17.41 -4.49 -21.99
C GLY A 11 18.31 -3.63 -21.10
N LYS A 12 17.72 -2.63 -20.50
CA LYS A 12 18.41 -1.74 -19.56
C LYS A 12 17.60 -1.57 -18.28
N LYS A 13 18.28 -1.43 -17.16
CA LYS A 13 17.65 -1.14 -15.86
C LYS A 13 16.98 0.23 -15.87
N ILE A 14 15.83 0.31 -15.21
CA ILE A 14 15.26 1.58 -14.79
C ILE A 14 16.10 2.11 -13.64
N THR A 15 16.51 3.37 -13.71
CA THR A 15 17.34 4.01 -12.69
C THR A 15 16.62 5.16 -12.01
N LEU A 16 17.01 5.48 -10.77
CA LEU A 16 16.50 6.64 -10.04
C LEU A 16 17.57 7.74 -10.04
N GLN A 17 17.23 8.91 -10.56
CA GLN A 17 18.11 10.08 -10.57
C GLN A 17 17.34 11.29 -10.01
N ASN A 18 17.86 11.90 -8.97
CA ASN A 18 17.22 13.07 -8.33
C ASN A 18 15.73 12.86 -7.97
N GLY A 19 15.40 11.68 -7.44
CA GLY A 19 14.02 11.33 -7.07
C GLY A 19 13.10 10.99 -8.25
N LYS A 20 13.59 10.99 -9.49
CA LYS A 20 12.81 10.67 -10.70
C LYS A 20 13.31 9.39 -11.35
N LEU A 21 12.37 8.56 -11.82
CA LEU A 21 12.69 7.38 -12.59
C LEU A 21 13.16 7.78 -14.00
N ASN A 22 14.34 7.27 -14.39
CA ASN A 22 14.83 7.30 -15.75
C ASN A 22 14.51 5.96 -16.42
N VAL A 23 13.52 5.97 -17.32
CA VAL A 23 13.00 4.77 -17.99
C VAL A 23 13.58 4.70 -19.41
N PRO A 24 14.43 3.71 -19.71
CA PRO A 24 14.97 3.53 -21.06
C PRO A 24 13.89 3.07 -22.05
N ASN A 25 14.16 3.15 -23.35
CA ASN A 25 13.22 2.68 -24.36
C ASN A 25 13.00 1.16 -24.33
N ASN A 26 13.95 0.42 -23.77
CA ASN A 26 13.89 -1.02 -23.60
C ASN A 26 14.15 -1.38 -22.11
N PRO A 27 13.19 -1.10 -21.20
CA PRO A 27 13.38 -1.38 -19.79
C PRO A 27 13.29 -2.88 -19.50
N ILE A 28 14.17 -3.37 -18.62
CA ILE A 28 13.99 -4.70 -18.03
C ILE A 28 12.99 -4.56 -16.87
N ILE A 29 11.89 -5.31 -16.94
CA ILE A 29 10.89 -5.38 -15.88
C ILE A 29 10.83 -6.81 -15.34
N PRO A 30 11.25 -7.04 -14.09
CA PRO A 30 11.04 -8.31 -13.42
C PRO A 30 9.56 -8.64 -13.29
N PHE A 31 9.21 -9.92 -13.44
CA PHE A 31 7.87 -10.38 -13.12
C PHE A 31 7.89 -11.72 -12.38
N ILE A 32 6.91 -11.90 -11.52
CA ILE A 32 6.60 -13.14 -10.82
C ILE A 32 5.34 -13.70 -11.47
N GLU A 33 5.40 -14.89 -12.05
CA GLU A 33 4.25 -15.55 -12.68
C GLU A 33 3.11 -15.75 -11.67
N GLY A 34 3.46 -16.19 -10.46
CA GLY A 34 2.52 -16.45 -9.38
C GLY A 34 2.04 -17.89 -9.31
N ASP A 35 1.21 -18.16 -8.30
CA ASP A 35 0.67 -19.46 -7.98
C ASP A 35 -0.76 -19.61 -8.51
N GLY A 36 -1.27 -20.84 -8.57
CA GLY A 36 -2.65 -21.13 -8.96
C GLY A 36 -3.02 -20.55 -10.32
N ILE A 37 -3.94 -19.58 -10.35
CA ILE A 37 -4.35 -18.91 -11.60
C ILE A 37 -3.26 -18.03 -12.22
N GLY A 38 -2.13 -17.87 -11.55
CA GLY A 38 -0.98 -17.09 -12.07
C GLY A 38 -0.49 -17.60 -13.41
N ILE A 39 -0.48 -18.91 -13.61
CA ILE A 39 -0.06 -19.55 -14.87
C ILE A 39 -0.96 -19.18 -16.06
N ASP A 40 -2.21 -18.81 -15.82
CA ASP A 40 -3.16 -18.38 -16.83
C ASP A 40 -3.14 -16.87 -17.05
N VAL A 41 -3.21 -16.10 -15.94
CA VAL A 41 -3.40 -14.63 -16.04
C VAL A 41 -2.11 -13.90 -16.38
N THR A 42 -0.94 -14.38 -15.94
CA THR A 42 0.33 -13.70 -16.17
C THR A 42 0.74 -13.72 -17.64
N PRO A 43 0.69 -14.86 -18.37
CA PRO A 43 0.96 -14.86 -19.81
C PRO A 43 -0.02 -13.99 -20.61
N ALA A 44 -1.30 -13.93 -20.20
CA ALA A 44 -2.28 -13.05 -20.83
C ALA A 44 -1.93 -11.56 -20.57
N MET A 45 -1.53 -11.20 -19.36
CA MET A 45 -1.09 -9.86 -18.98
C MET A 45 0.13 -9.44 -19.82
N LEU A 46 1.16 -10.29 -19.92
CA LEU A 46 2.35 -9.99 -20.73
C LEU A 46 1.99 -9.66 -22.19
N LYS A 47 1.13 -10.47 -22.81
CA LYS A 47 0.65 -10.23 -24.18
C LYS A 47 -0.12 -8.91 -24.33
N VAL A 48 -0.99 -8.61 -23.38
CA VAL A 48 -1.78 -7.36 -23.42
C VAL A 48 -0.90 -6.14 -23.24
N VAL A 49 0.06 -6.20 -22.32
CA VAL A 49 0.99 -5.09 -22.08
C VAL A 49 1.91 -4.88 -23.28
N ASP A 50 2.47 -5.95 -23.85
CA ASP A 50 3.31 -5.86 -25.05
C ASP A 50 2.55 -5.23 -26.23
N ALA A 51 1.30 -5.67 -26.48
CA ALA A 51 0.45 -5.09 -27.53
C ALA A 51 0.11 -3.61 -27.26
N ALA A 52 -0.11 -3.25 -26.00
CA ALA A 52 -0.36 -1.86 -25.62
C ALA A 52 0.88 -0.96 -25.83
N VAL A 53 2.05 -1.45 -25.45
CA VAL A 53 3.34 -0.75 -25.67
C VAL A 53 3.62 -0.59 -27.15
N GLU A 54 3.46 -1.65 -27.95
CA GLU A 54 3.63 -1.59 -29.40
C GLU A 54 2.69 -0.55 -30.02
N LYS A 55 1.41 -0.58 -29.64
CA LYS A 55 0.41 0.38 -30.15
C LYS A 55 0.73 1.82 -29.75
N ALA A 56 1.13 2.04 -28.49
CA ALA A 56 1.38 3.39 -27.96
C ALA A 56 2.66 4.00 -28.54
N TYR A 57 3.69 3.21 -28.74
CA TYR A 57 5.02 3.67 -29.12
C TYR A 57 5.46 3.25 -30.53
N LYS A 58 4.61 2.57 -31.31
CA LYS A 58 4.83 2.20 -32.72
C LYS A 58 6.17 1.50 -32.96
N GLY A 59 6.57 0.61 -32.04
CA GLY A 59 7.83 -0.13 -32.09
C GLY A 59 9.06 0.59 -31.55
N GLU A 60 8.96 1.88 -31.17
CA GLU A 60 10.11 2.62 -30.60
C GLU A 60 10.50 2.17 -29.21
N ARG A 61 9.59 1.52 -28.51
CA ARG A 61 9.80 1.00 -27.15
C ARG A 61 9.35 -0.45 -27.03
N LYS A 62 10.04 -1.20 -26.18
CA LYS A 62 9.73 -2.60 -25.90
C LYS A 62 10.13 -2.94 -24.47
N ILE A 63 9.32 -3.71 -23.76
CA ILE A 63 9.70 -4.24 -22.44
C ILE A 63 10.52 -5.52 -22.63
N SER A 64 11.62 -5.62 -21.90
CA SER A 64 12.38 -6.86 -21.74
C SER A 64 11.95 -7.51 -20.42
N TRP A 65 11.14 -8.54 -20.51
CA TRP A 65 10.63 -9.26 -19.37
C TRP A 65 11.68 -10.16 -18.74
N MET A 66 11.82 -10.12 -17.42
CA MET A 66 12.73 -10.96 -16.64
C MET A 66 11.94 -11.73 -15.59
N GLU A 67 11.83 -13.04 -15.77
CA GLU A 67 11.14 -13.85 -14.75
C GLU A 67 11.99 -13.98 -13.50
N ILE A 68 11.37 -13.70 -12.34
CA ILE A 68 11.91 -13.91 -11.00
C ILE A 68 10.94 -14.79 -10.20
N TYR A 69 11.42 -15.45 -9.17
CA TYR A 69 10.69 -16.55 -8.57
C TYR A 69 10.29 -16.27 -7.13
N THR A 70 9.03 -16.55 -6.81
CA THR A 70 8.45 -16.53 -5.46
C THR A 70 7.25 -17.49 -5.45
N GLY A 71 6.91 -18.05 -4.30
CA GLY A 71 5.78 -18.98 -4.17
C GLY A 71 6.14 -20.41 -4.55
N GLU A 72 5.17 -21.17 -5.06
CA GLU A 72 5.33 -22.60 -5.39
C GLU A 72 6.42 -22.83 -6.45
N LYS A 73 6.49 -21.99 -7.47
CA LYS A 73 7.51 -22.09 -8.51
C LYS A 73 8.93 -21.91 -7.94
N SER A 74 9.10 -21.05 -6.93
CA SER A 74 10.38 -20.87 -6.25
C SER A 74 10.85 -22.16 -5.56
N THR A 75 9.95 -22.89 -4.92
CA THR A 75 10.30 -24.15 -4.24
C THR A 75 10.78 -25.23 -5.20
N GLN A 76 10.30 -25.21 -6.44
CA GLN A 76 10.74 -26.14 -7.48
C GLN A 76 12.15 -25.79 -8.00
N ILE A 77 12.50 -24.51 -8.05
CA ILE A 77 13.76 -24.02 -8.66
C ILE A 77 14.89 -23.95 -7.63
N TYR A 78 14.61 -23.51 -6.41
CA TYR A 78 15.62 -23.27 -5.36
C TYR A 78 15.62 -24.36 -4.26
N GLY A 79 14.57 -25.19 -4.16
CA GLY A 79 14.40 -26.21 -3.13
C GLY A 79 13.12 -26.01 -2.31
N GLN A 80 12.60 -27.09 -1.73
CA GLN A 80 11.24 -27.16 -1.14
C GLN A 80 10.92 -26.09 -0.08
N ASP A 81 11.92 -25.59 0.63
CA ASP A 81 11.72 -24.62 1.71
C ASP A 81 11.95 -23.17 1.29
N VAL A 82 12.30 -22.92 0.01
CA VAL A 82 12.65 -21.57 -0.47
C VAL A 82 11.45 -20.94 -1.19
N TRP A 83 10.55 -20.36 -0.42
CA TRP A 83 9.35 -19.68 -0.92
C TRP A 83 9.61 -18.26 -1.41
N LEU A 84 10.55 -17.56 -0.81
CA LEU A 84 10.96 -16.19 -1.16
C LEU A 84 12.48 -16.09 -1.14
N PRO A 85 13.15 -16.31 -2.27
CA PRO A 85 14.61 -16.17 -2.37
C PRO A 85 15.06 -14.74 -2.09
N ALA A 86 16.18 -14.57 -1.42
CA ALA A 86 16.82 -13.26 -1.24
C ALA A 86 17.13 -12.61 -2.59
N GLU A 87 17.55 -13.39 -3.58
CA GLU A 87 17.78 -12.94 -4.96
C GLU A 87 16.58 -12.21 -5.55
N THR A 88 15.34 -12.69 -5.31
CA THR A 88 14.11 -12.03 -5.79
C THR A 88 13.94 -10.64 -5.19
N LEU A 89 14.17 -10.49 -3.88
CA LEU A 89 14.12 -9.19 -3.21
C LEU A 89 15.18 -8.23 -3.74
N ASP A 90 16.40 -8.73 -3.92
CA ASP A 90 17.52 -7.92 -4.42
C ASP A 90 17.28 -7.46 -5.86
N LEU A 91 16.74 -8.33 -6.71
CA LEU A 91 16.37 -7.97 -8.09
C LEU A 91 15.26 -6.94 -8.13
N ILE A 92 14.21 -7.06 -7.29
CA ILE A 92 13.15 -6.05 -7.23
C ILE A 92 13.71 -4.68 -6.80
N ARG A 93 14.59 -4.66 -5.77
CA ARG A 93 15.26 -3.42 -5.31
C ARG A 93 16.12 -2.80 -6.42
N ASP A 94 16.86 -3.62 -7.14
CA ASP A 94 17.82 -3.18 -8.14
C ASP A 94 17.14 -2.68 -9.43
N TYR A 95 16.07 -3.34 -9.86
CA TYR A 95 15.32 -2.98 -11.06
C TYR A 95 14.19 -1.97 -10.83
N ARG A 96 13.84 -1.65 -9.57
CA ARG A 96 12.90 -0.61 -9.14
C ARG A 96 11.43 -0.87 -9.41
N VAL A 97 11.08 -1.54 -10.48
CA VAL A 97 9.70 -1.84 -10.89
C VAL A 97 9.58 -3.32 -11.15
N ALA A 98 8.58 -3.96 -10.58
CA ALA A 98 8.28 -5.38 -10.84
C ALA A 98 6.77 -5.60 -10.92
N ILE A 99 6.37 -6.60 -11.67
CA ILE A 99 4.97 -7.06 -11.74
C ILE A 99 4.87 -8.41 -11.04
N LYS A 100 3.85 -8.58 -10.21
CA LYS A 100 3.64 -9.79 -9.42
C LYS A 100 2.28 -10.41 -9.74
N GLY A 101 2.28 -11.67 -10.14
CA GLY A 101 1.09 -12.51 -10.17
C GLY A 101 0.57 -12.87 -8.77
N PRO A 102 -0.54 -13.60 -8.65
CA PRO A 102 -1.09 -14.03 -7.37
C PRO A 102 -0.11 -14.97 -6.65
N LEU A 103 -0.08 -14.92 -5.31
CA LEU A 103 0.73 -15.83 -4.50
C LEU A 103 -0.15 -16.51 -3.47
N THR A 104 -0.01 -17.81 -3.36
CA THR A 104 -0.64 -18.63 -2.34
C THR A 104 0.10 -18.49 -1.01
N THR A 105 -0.64 -18.33 0.08
CA THR A 105 -0.08 -18.44 1.42
C THR A 105 -0.30 -19.88 1.90
N PRO A 106 0.76 -20.66 2.16
CA PRO A 106 0.61 -22.02 2.65
C PRO A 106 -0.20 -22.07 3.94
N VAL A 107 -1.22 -22.92 3.99
CA VAL A 107 -2.06 -23.09 5.18
C VAL A 107 -1.38 -24.11 6.10
N GLY A 108 -1.15 -23.74 7.37
CA GLY A 108 -0.72 -24.70 8.42
C GLY A 108 0.79 -24.82 8.67
N GLY A 109 1.64 -24.08 7.98
CA GLY A 109 3.11 -24.22 8.10
C GLY A 109 3.82 -23.14 8.93
N GLY A 110 3.13 -22.23 9.60
CA GLY A 110 3.78 -21.09 10.31
C GLY A 110 4.44 -20.08 9.36
N ILE A 111 4.31 -20.26 8.06
CA ILE A 111 4.84 -19.33 7.05
C ILE A 111 3.92 -18.12 7.00
N ARG A 112 4.46 -16.94 7.26
CA ARG A 112 3.75 -15.68 7.07
C ARG A 112 3.43 -15.48 5.58
N SER A 113 2.36 -14.73 5.29
CA SER A 113 1.98 -14.39 3.92
C SER A 113 3.17 -13.82 3.14
N LEU A 114 3.50 -14.45 1.99
CA LEU A 114 4.55 -13.97 1.09
C LEU A 114 4.29 -12.54 0.61
N ASN A 115 3.02 -12.18 0.45
CA ASN A 115 2.63 -10.81 0.10
C ASN A 115 2.99 -9.82 1.20
N VAL A 116 2.80 -10.18 2.48
CA VAL A 116 3.19 -9.34 3.62
C VAL A 116 4.71 -9.24 3.70
N ALA A 117 5.43 -10.35 3.52
CA ALA A 117 6.89 -10.35 3.51
C ALA A 117 7.45 -9.42 2.42
N LEU A 118 6.95 -9.50 1.19
CA LEU A 118 7.36 -8.58 0.11
C LEU A 118 7.12 -7.11 0.46
N ARG A 119 5.99 -6.80 1.07
CA ARG A 119 5.65 -5.41 1.46
C ARG A 119 6.57 -4.86 2.53
N GLN A 120 6.89 -5.68 3.54
CA GLN A 120 7.78 -5.30 4.64
C GLN A 120 9.23 -5.23 4.20
N GLU A 121 9.74 -6.26 3.54
CA GLU A 121 11.14 -6.35 3.11
C GLU A 121 11.52 -5.30 2.05
N LEU A 122 10.57 -4.87 1.24
CA LEU A 122 10.77 -3.85 0.22
C LEU A 122 10.29 -2.46 0.63
N ASP A 123 9.81 -2.30 1.87
CA ASP A 123 9.20 -1.07 2.40
C ASP A 123 8.14 -0.46 1.46
N LEU A 124 7.22 -1.31 0.98
CA LEU A 124 6.12 -0.88 0.12
C LEU A 124 5.00 -0.28 0.99
N TYR A 125 5.21 0.93 1.51
CA TYR A 125 4.34 1.55 2.51
C TYR A 125 2.98 2.01 1.97
N VAL A 126 2.83 2.20 0.67
CA VAL A 126 1.56 2.55 0.04
C VAL A 126 0.99 1.37 -0.73
N CYS A 127 -0.21 0.92 -0.36
CA CYS A 127 -1.02 0.06 -1.21
C CYS A 127 -2.01 0.93 -1.99
N LEU A 128 -1.63 1.34 -3.20
CA LEU A 128 -2.43 2.19 -4.07
C LEU A 128 -3.40 1.35 -4.88
N ARG A 129 -4.70 1.60 -4.71
CA ARG A 129 -5.78 0.85 -5.36
C ARG A 129 -6.78 1.76 -6.04
N PRO A 130 -6.65 2.00 -7.36
CA PRO A 130 -7.69 2.64 -8.15
C PRO A 130 -8.92 1.74 -8.22
N VAL A 131 -10.09 2.31 -7.94
CA VAL A 131 -11.39 1.64 -8.04
C VAL A 131 -12.26 2.45 -8.97
N ARG A 132 -12.51 1.89 -10.14
CA ARG A 132 -13.23 2.55 -11.20
C ARG A 132 -14.17 1.57 -11.90
N TYR A 133 -15.37 2.01 -12.26
CA TYR A 133 -16.27 1.21 -13.06
C TYR A 133 -15.82 1.15 -14.52
N TYR A 134 -15.91 -0.03 -15.10
CA TYR A 134 -15.71 -0.23 -16.54
C TYR A 134 -17.02 -0.66 -17.18
N GLN A 135 -17.43 0.07 -18.23
CA GLN A 135 -18.68 -0.18 -18.95
C GLN A 135 -18.76 -1.64 -19.44
N GLY A 136 -19.92 -2.26 -19.23
CA GLY A 136 -20.16 -3.66 -19.59
C GLY A 136 -19.85 -4.67 -18.48
N THR A 137 -19.29 -4.24 -17.34
CA THR A 137 -19.04 -5.10 -16.20
C THR A 137 -20.27 -5.15 -15.29
N PRO A 138 -20.73 -6.33 -14.83
CA PRO A 138 -21.80 -6.43 -13.84
C PRO A 138 -21.45 -5.68 -12.55
N SER A 139 -22.39 -4.96 -11.98
CA SER A 139 -22.20 -4.25 -10.71
C SER A 139 -23.45 -4.35 -9.83
N PRO A 140 -23.31 -4.55 -8.51
CA PRO A 140 -24.43 -4.52 -7.57
C PRO A 140 -24.86 -3.09 -7.20
N VAL A 141 -24.10 -2.08 -7.61
CA VAL A 141 -24.36 -0.66 -7.31
C VAL A 141 -25.33 -0.10 -8.35
N LYS A 142 -26.27 0.76 -7.92
CA LYS A 142 -27.30 1.35 -8.81
C LYS A 142 -26.72 2.28 -9.88
N HIS A 143 -25.68 3.05 -9.51
CA HIS A 143 -25.02 4.03 -10.38
C HIS A 143 -23.51 3.76 -10.38
N PRO A 144 -23.07 2.64 -10.97
CA PRO A 144 -21.65 2.25 -10.94
C PRO A 144 -20.76 3.23 -11.72
N GLU A 145 -21.31 3.94 -12.70
CA GLU A 145 -20.62 4.97 -13.49
C GLU A 145 -20.07 6.13 -12.66
N LEU A 146 -20.62 6.35 -11.45
CA LEU A 146 -20.15 7.35 -10.50
C LEU A 146 -18.99 6.86 -9.63
N THR A 147 -18.60 5.60 -9.75
CA THR A 147 -17.48 5.04 -8.99
C THR A 147 -16.16 5.37 -9.67
N ASP A 148 -15.43 6.32 -9.10
CA ASP A 148 -14.05 6.64 -9.46
C ASP A 148 -13.33 7.15 -8.21
N MET A 149 -12.69 6.24 -7.49
CA MET A 149 -11.93 6.55 -6.29
C MET A 149 -10.57 5.87 -6.30
N VAL A 150 -9.62 6.42 -5.56
CA VAL A 150 -8.31 5.80 -5.36
C VAL A 150 -8.06 5.64 -3.87
N ILE A 151 -7.81 4.39 -3.45
CA ILE A 151 -7.57 4.06 -2.06
C ILE A 151 -6.07 4.00 -1.80
N PHE A 152 -5.58 4.82 -0.90
CA PHE A 152 -4.25 4.75 -0.31
C PHE A 152 -4.36 4.03 1.02
N ARG A 153 -3.89 2.79 1.08
CA ARG A 153 -4.01 1.93 2.26
C ARG A 153 -2.67 1.78 2.94
N GLU A 154 -2.66 1.92 4.26
CA GLU A 154 -1.52 1.54 5.09
C GLU A 154 -1.14 0.07 4.86
N ASN A 155 0.13 -0.20 4.77
CA ASN A 155 0.65 -1.48 4.31
C ASN A 155 1.85 -2.01 5.11
N SER A 156 2.43 -1.20 5.98
CA SER A 156 3.66 -1.51 6.74
C SER A 156 3.47 -1.60 8.24
N GLU A 157 2.48 -0.90 8.77
CA GLU A 157 2.13 -0.85 10.20
C GLU A 157 0.73 -1.41 10.46
N ASP A 158 0.08 -0.96 11.53
CA ASP A 158 -1.24 -1.37 11.95
C ASP A 158 -1.26 -2.88 12.23
N ILE A 159 -2.36 -3.54 11.95
CA ILE A 159 -2.51 -5.00 12.06
C ILE A 159 -1.54 -5.77 11.15
N TYR A 160 -1.03 -5.14 10.10
CA TYR A 160 -0.08 -5.75 9.17
C TYR A 160 1.34 -5.86 9.72
N ALA A 161 1.65 -5.21 10.85
CA ALA A 161 2.88 -5.46 11.59
C ALA A 161 2.98 -6.93 12.05
N GLY A 162 1.84 -7.61 12.20
CA GLY A 162 1.79 -9.04 12.54
C GLY A 162 2.36 -9.35 13.92
N ILE A 163 2.24 -8.43 14.87
CA ILE A 163 2.69 -8.60 16.25
C ILE A 163 1.56 -9.25 17.03
N GLU A 164 1.63 -10.57 17.18
CA GLU A 164 0.59 -11.31 17.89
C GLU A 164 1.14 -12.59 18.55
N TRP A 165 0.42 -13.05 19.56
CA TRP A 165 0.71 -14.28 20.29
C TRP A 165 -0.55 -15.13 20.40
N LYS A 166 -0.36 -16.42 20.16
CA LYS A 166 -1.43 -17.41 20.19
C LYS A 166 -1.96 -17.56 21.63
N ALA A 167 -3.28 -17.76 21.75
CA ALA A 167 -3.88 -18.14 23.02
C ALA A 167 -3.18 -19.37 23.64
N ASP A 168 -3.07 -19.39 24.96
CA ASP A 168 -2.40 -20.44 25.73
C ASP A 168 -0.89 -20.58 25.49
N SER A 169 -0.26 -19.63 24.84
CA SER A 169 1.21 -19.55 24.78
C SER A 169 1.77 -18.81 25.99
N ALA A 170 2.97 -19.18 26.41
CA ALA A 170 3.66 -18.52 27.53
C ALA A 170 3.89 -17.02 27.27
N GLU A 171 4.08 -16.65 25.99
CA GLU A 171 4.26 -15.27 25.58
C GLU A 171 2.95 -14.47 25.70
N ALA A 172 1.80 -15.04 25.27
CA ALA A 172 0.51 -14.39 25.43
C ALA A 172 0.19 -14.15 26.90
N GLU A 173 0.39 -15.16 27.76
CA GLU A 173 0.20 -15.04 29.20
C GLU A 173 1.09 -13.95 29.81
N LYS A 174 2.37 -13.89 29.40
CA LYS A 174 3.32 -12.86 29.85
C LYS A 174 2.87 -11.46 29.46
N VAL A 175 2.41 -11.26 28.20
CA VAL A 175 1.93 -9.95 27.74
C VAL A 175 0.65 -9.56 28.48
N ILE A 176 -0.31 -10.47 28.64
CA ILE A 176 -1.56 -10.22 29.35
C ILE A 176 -1.28 -9.85 30.81
N LYS A 177 -0.39 -10.59 31.47
CA LYS A 177 0.03 -10.32 32.84
C LYS A 177 0.65 -8.92 32.96
N PHE A 178 1.61 -8.59 32.11
CA PHE A 178 2.24 -7.27 32.07
C PHE A 178 1.21 -6.15 31.89
N LEU A 179 0.30 -6.28 30.93
CA LEU A 179 -0.74 -5.28 30.71
C LEU A 179 -1.65 -5.09 31.91
N ARG A 180 -2.00 -6.18 32.60
CA ARG A 180 -2.91 -6.12 33.76
C ARG A 180 -2.22 -5.63 35.03
N GLU A 181 -1.04 -6.14 35.33
CA GLU A 181 -0.37 -5.91 36.61
C GLU A 181 0.48 -4.64 36.59
N GLU A 182 1.21 -4.39 35.49
CA GLU A 182 2.15 -3.26 35.40
C GLU A 182 1.50 -2.03 34.73
N MET A 183 0.70 -2.26 33.65
CA MET A 183 0.03 -1.17 32.93
C MET A 183 -1.38 -0.86 33.47
N GLY A 184 -1.88 -1.62 34.45
CA GLY A 184 -3.19 -1.41 35.05
C GLY A 184 -4.38 -1.61 34.14
N VAL A 185 -4.23 -2.36 33.04
CA VAL A 185 -5.28 -2.60 32.05
C VAL A 185 -6.36 -3.53 32.64
N LYS A 186 -7.55 -3.00 32.86
CA LYS A 186 -8.72 -3.74 33.37
C LYS A 186 -9.67 -4.23 32.27
N LYS A 187 -9.40 -3.84 31.01
CA LYS A 187 -10.34 -4.06 29.90
C LYS A 187 -10.19 -5.43 29.22
N ILE A 188 -9.19 -6.24 29.58
CA ILE A 188 -9.09 -7.62 29.11
C ILE A 188 -10.12 -8.43 29.92
N ARG A 189 -11.31 -8.57 29.34
CA ARG A 189 -12.47 -9.13 30.02
C ARG A 189 -12.34 -10.63 30.30
N PHE A 190 -11.77 -11.35 29.36
CA PHE A 190 -11.58 -12.80 29.43
C PHE A 190 -10.09 -13.11 29.14
N PRO A 191 -9.24 -13.11 30.19
CA PRO A 191 -7.80 -13.28 30.03
C PRO A 191 -7.37 -14.73 29.76
N GLU A 192 -8.19 -15.71 30.15
CA GLU A 192 -7.95 -17.13 29.91
C GLU A 192 -8.27 -17.48 28.47
N HIS A 193 -7.44 -18.35 27.86
CA HIS A 193 -7.57 -18.74 26.45
C HIS A 193 -7.64 -17.56 25.48
N CYS A 194 -6.92 -16.49 25.79
CA CYS A 194 -6.93 -15.24 25.06
C CYS A 194 -5.66 -15.08 24.20
N GLY A 195 -5.84 -14.97 22.90
CA GLY A 195 -4.78 -14.48 22.00
C GLY A 195 -4.69 -12.96 22.11
N ILE A 196 -3.50 -12.40 21.90
CA ILE A 196 -3.28 -10.96 21.96
C ILE A 196 -2.43 -10.47 20.81
N GLY A 197 -2.79 -9.31 20.26
CA GLY A 197 -2.03 -8.64 19.22
C GLY A 197 -1.79 -7.17 19.54
N ILE A 198 -0.73 -6.60 18.98
CA ILE A 198 -0.34 -5.20 19.12
C ILE A 198 -0.47 -4.52 17.76
N LYS A 199 -1.11 -3.36 17.77
CA LYS A 199 -1.33 -2.52 16.60
C LYS A 199 -0.53 -1.23 16.76
N PRO A 200 0.68 -1.13 16.17
CA PRO A 200 1.44 0.11 16.15
C PRO A 200 0.89 1.08 15.11
N CYS A 201 0.97 2.38 15.41
CA CYS A 201 0.70 3.45 14.50
C CYS A 201 1.69 4.57 14.81
N SER A 202 2.58 4.89 13.87
CA SER A 202 3.65 5.89 14.07
C SER A 202 3.37 7.19 13.32
N GLU A 203 3.99 8.25 13.78
CA GLU A 203 3.96 9.55 13.11
C GLU A 203 4.61 9.47 11.73
N GLU A 204 5.78 8.83 11.64
CA GLU A 204 6.53 8.68 10.38
C GLU A 204 5.75 7.87 9.34
N GLY A 205 5.22 6.69 9.74
CA GLY A 205 4.41 5.83 8.87
C GLY A 205 3.16 6.55 8.38
N THR A 206 2.47 7.26 9.27
CA THR A 206 1.29 8.06 8.91
C THR A 206 1.62 9.19 7.95
N LYS A 207 2.60 10.02 8.30
CA LYS A 207 2.93 11.22 7.50
C LYS A 207 3.40 10.86 6.10
N ARG A 208 4.20 9.80 5.93
CA ARG A 208 4.63 9.36 4.59
C ARG A 208 3.48 8.86 3.73
N LEU A 209 2.52 8.13 4.30
CA LEU A 209 1.33 7.65 3.59
C LEU A 209 0.45 8.82 3.14
N VAL A 210 0.13 9.73 4.07
CA VAL A 210 -0.74 10.89 3.78
C VAL A 210 -0.09 11.83 2.78
N ARG A 211 1.22 12.11 2.91
CA ARG A 211 1.96 12.91 1.92
C ARG A 211 1.84 12.33 0.51
N ALA A 212 2.07 11.03 0.35
CA ALA A 212 1.94 10.35 -0.94
C ALA A 212 0.51 10.45 -1.50
N ALA A 213 -0.51 10.37 -0.64
CA ALA A 213 -1.91 10.50 -1.06
C ALA A 213 -2.27 11.93 -1.48
N ILE A 214 -1.79 12.95 -0.77
CA ILE A 214 -2.00 14.36 -1.13
C ILE A 214 -1.28 14.69 -2.45
N GLU A 215 -0.02 14.29 -2.60
CA GLU A 215 0.74 14.47 -3.85
C GLU A 215 0.05 13.83 -5.04
N TYR A 216 -0.49 12.63 -4.85
CA TYR A 216 -1.28 11.95 -5.89
C TYR A 216 -2.56 12.72 -6.21
N ALA A 217 -3.30 13.20 -5.21
CA ALA A 217 -4.52 13.95 -5.40
C ALA A 217 -4.26 15.23 -6.21
N ILE A 218 -3.25 15.99 -5.83
CA ILE A 218 -2.85 17.22 -6.55
C ILE A 218 -2.40 16.92 -7.99
N THR A 219 -1.57 15.89 -8.18
CA THR A 219 -1.01 15.55 -9.51
C THR A 219 -2.09 15.04 -10.48
N ASN A 220 -3.15 14.45 -9.95
CA ASN A 220 -4.24 13.85 -10.74
C ASN A 220 -5.55 14.64 -10.66
N ASP A 221 -5.51 15.91 -10.25
CA ASP A 221 -6.67 16.81 -10.16
C ASP A 221 -7.87 16.17 -9.44
N ARG A 222 -7.63 15.54 -8.28
CA ARG A 222 -8.69 14.96 -7.45
C ARG A 222 -9.25 16.04 -6.53
N ASP A 223 -10.57 16.12 -6.47
CA ASP A 223 -11.30 17.17 -5.74
C ASP A 223 -11.09 17.09 -4.22
N SER A 224 -10.93 15.87 -3.69
CA SER A 224 -10.88 15.67 -2.24
C SER A 224 -10.05 14.45 -1.83
N LEU A 225 -9.59 14.50 -0.57
CA LEU A 225 -8.93 13.39 0.10
C LEU A 225 -9.61 13.15 1.46
N THR A 226 -10.04 11.93 1.72
CA THR A 226 -10.68 11.54 2.98
C THR A 226 -9.76 10.66 3.82
N LEU A 227 -9.46 11.07 5.05
CA LEU A 227 -8.78 10.24 6.03
C LEU A 227 -9.79 9.30 6.69
N VAL A 228 -9.63 7.99 6.46
CA VAL A 228 -10.52 6.96 7.01
C VAL A 228 -9.86 6.33 8.25
N HIS A 229 -10.50 6.48 9.40
CA HIS A 229 -9.95 6.03 10.68
C HIS A 229 -11.03 5.75 11.72
N LYS A 230 -10.69 5.06 12.82
CA LYS A 230 -11.58 4.77 13.96
C LYS A 230 -11.15 5.54 15.23
N GLY A 231 -10.79 6.81 15.08
CA GLY A 231 -10.24 7.66 16.16
C GLY A 231 -11.17 7.92 17.32
N ASN A 232 -12.49 7.73 17.18
CA ASN A 232 -13.44 7.84 18.28
C ASN A 232 -13.30 6.69 19.31
N ILE A 233 -12.73 5.55 18.94
CA ILE A 233 -12.46 4.39 19.79
C ILE A 233 -10.97 4.31 20.15
N MET A 234 -10.10 4.35 19.15
CA MET A 234 -8.64 4.22 19.27
C MET A 234 -7.97 5.60 19.17
N LYS A 235 -8.10 6.39 20.23
CA LYS A 235 -7.73 7.82 20.21
C LYS A 235 -6.24 8.08 19.98
N PHE A 236 -5.38 7.19 20.49
CA PHE A 236 -3.92 7.38 20.48
C PHE A 236 -3.20 6.65 19.33
N THR A 237 -3.93 5.91 18.51
CA THR A 237 -3.46 5.31 17.26
C THR A 237 -4.24 5.90 16.09
N GLU A 238 -5.48 5.50 15.89
CA GLU A 238 -6.36 6.00 14.82
C GLU A 238 -6.60 7.53 14.89
N GLY A 239 -6.82 8.05 16.10
CA GLY A 239 -6.96 9.51 16.31
C GLY A 239 -5.65 10.25 16.05
N ALA A 240 -4.52 9.66 16.42
CA ALA A 240 -3.21 10.20 16.10
C ALA A 240 -2.94 10.19 14.59
N PHE A 241 -3.30 9.11 13.88
CA PHE A 241 -3.26 9.04 12.41
C PHE A 241 -3.99 10.23 11.78
N LYS A 242 -5.23 10.50 12.21
CA LYS A 242 -5.98 11.67 11.75
C LYS A 242 -5.19 12.98 11.99
N ASN A 243 -4.73 13.18 13.22
CA ASN A 243 -4.07 14.43 13.60
C ASN A 243 -2.77 14.66 12.79
N TRP A 244 -1.90 13.66 12.69
CA TRP A 244 -0.68 13.74 11.89
C TRP A 244 -0.96 13.93 10.40
N GLY A 245 -2.09 13.37 9.91
CA GLY A 245 -2.53 13.58 8.53
C GLY A 245 -2.90 15.05 8.26
N TYR A 246 -3.64 15.69 9.18
CA TYR A 246 -3.96 17.11 9.08
C TYR A 246 -2.72 18.00 9.25
N GLU A 247 -1.78 17.64 10.13
CA GLU A 247 -0.51 18.36 10.26
C GLU A 247 0.27 18.39 8.94
N VAL A 248 0.38 17.26 8.23
CA VAL A 248 1.02 17.21 6.90
C VAL A 248 0.28 18.09 5.92
N ALA A 249 -1.05 17.97 5.86
CA ALA A 249 -1.87 18.72 4.92
C ALA A 249 -1.68 20.25 5.10
N GLU A 250 -1.69 20.73 6.34
CA GLU A 250 -1.56 22.14 6.63
C GLU A 250 -0.12 22.66 6.51
N ALA A 251 0.86 21.88 7.00
CA ALA A 251 2.26 22.33 7.04
C ALA A 251 2.95 22.25 5.66
N GLU A 252 2.66 21.23 4.87
CA GLU A 252 3.38 20.99 3.62
C GLU A 252 2.57 21.37 2.37
N PHE A 253 1.23 21.40 2.46
CA PHE A 253 0.33 21.64 1.33
C PHE A 253 -0.73 22.71 1.57
N GLY A 254 -0.59 23.54 2.58
CA GLY A 254 -1.58 24.56 2.95
C GLY A 254 -1.91 25.57 1.85
N ASP A 255 -1.04 25.73 0.85
CA ASP A 255 -1.29 26.53 -0.34
C ASP A 255 -2.20 25.81 -1.37
N LYS A 256 -2.33 24.47 -1.29
CA LYS A 256 -3.03 23.61 -2.26
C LYS A 256 -4.22 22.84 -1.70
N VAL A 257 -4.36 22.80 -0.37
CA VAL A 257 -5.46 22.10 0.28
C VAL A 257 -6.19 23.02 1.25
N PHE A 258 -7.46 22.72 1.55
CA PHE A 258 -8.26 23.35 2.58
C PHE A 258 -8.83 22.24 3.48
N THR A 259 -8.43 22.22 4.74
CA THR A 259 -8.76 21.11 5.65
C THR A 259 -10.06 21.35 6.42
N TRP A 260 -10.71 20.27 6.86
CA TRP A 260 -11.85 20.36 7.77
C TRP A 260 -11.47 20.96 9.14
N ASP A 261 -10.24 20.75 9.61
CA ASP A 261 -9.77 21.39 10.84
C ASP A 261 -9.66 22.92 10.66
N GLN A 262 -9.29 23.42 9.47
CA GLN A 262 -9.35 24.86 9.15
C GLN A 262 -10.79 25.36 9.12
N TYR A 263 -11.69 24.61 8.47
CA TYR A 263 -13.10 24.93 8.45
C TYR A 263 -13.69 25.04 9.85
N ASP A 264 -13.43 24.06 10.72
CA ASP A 264 -13.97 24.02 12.08
C ASP A 264 -13.41 25.18 12.94
N ARG A 265 -12.12 25.54 12.82
CA ARG A 265 -11.54 26.71 13.49
C ARG A 265 -12.24 28.00 13.07
N ILE A 266 -12.42 28.22 11.77
CA ILE A 266 -13.13 29.42 11.28
C ILE A 266 -14.57 29.44 11.76
N LYS A 267 -15.23 28.31 11.77
CA LYS A 267 -16.60 28.18 12.24
C LYS A 267 -16.76 28.50 13.72
N GLU A 268 -15.81 28.05 14.55
CA GLU A 268 -15.81 28.34 16.00
C GLU A 268 -15.54 29.83 16.29
N GLU A 269 -14.64 30.44 15.54
CA GLU A 269 -14.21 31.84 15.74
C GLU A 269 -15.17 32.86 15.12
N GLN A 270 -15.71 32.56 13.92
CA GLN A 270 -16.40 33.56 13.07
C GLN A 270 -17.79 33.10 12.60
N GLY A 271 -18.17 31.86 12.93
CA GLY A 271 -19.50 31.30 12.58
C GLY A 271 -19.50 30.53 11.26
N THR A 272 -20.61 29.83 11.04
CA THR A 272 -20.79 28.90 9.91
C THR A 272 -20.70 29.58 8.54
N ASP A 273 -21.26 30.76 8.42
CA ASP A 273 -21.28 31.51 7.12
C ASP A 273 -19.87 31.91 6.71
N ALA A 274 -19.02 32.33 7.66
CA ALA A 274 -17.62 32.64 7.39
C ALA A 274 -16.82 31.39 6.98
N ALA A 275 -17.06 30.25 7.62
CA ALA A 275 -16.41 28.99 7.28
C ALA A 275 -16.81 28.50 5.88
N ASN A 276 -18.10 28.58 5.54
CA ASN A 276 -18.60 28.23 4.19
C ASN A 276 -17.95 29.10 3.13
N LYS A 277 -17.93 30.42 3.36
CA LYS A 277 -17.29 31.36 2.44
C LYS A 277 -15.81 31.08 2.24
N ALA A 278 -15.07 30.82 3.32
CA ALA A 278 -13.65 30.48 3.24
C ALA A 278 -13.40 29.19 2.46
N GLN A 279 -14.25 28.17 2.64
CA GLN A 279 -14.18 26.93 1.87
C GLN A 279 -14.48 27.17 0.38
N GLU A 280 -15.54 27.92 0.05
CA GLU A 280 -15.88 28.26 -1.33
C GLU A 280 -14.74 29.04 -2.02
N GLU A 281 -14.15 30.01 -1.34
CA GLU A 281 -13.01 30.78 -1.86
C GLU A 281 -11.78 29.89 -2.09
N ALA A 282 -11.50 28.95 -1.17
CA ALA A 282 -10.40 28.01 -1.30
C ALA A 282 -10.59 27.06 -2.49
N LEU A 283 -11.79 26.49 -2.66
CA LEU A 283 -12.12 25.63 -3.79
C LEU A 283 -12.08 26.41 -5.11
N ALA A 284 -12.61 27.64 -5.15
CA ALA A 284 -12.53 28.50 -6.32
C ALA A 284 -11.09 28.89 -6.70
N ALA A 285 -10.19 28.91 -5.74
CA ALA A 285 -8.75 29.09 -5.95
C ALA A 285 -8.02 27.80 -6.38
N GLY A 286 -8.74 26.69 -6.57
CA GLY A 286 -8.20 25.40 -7.02
C GLY A 286 -7.57 24.57 -5.91
N LYS A 287 -7.92 24.81 -4.65
CA LYS A 287 -7.50 23.93 -3.54
C LYS A 287 -8.39 22.68 -3.50
N SER A 288 -7.80 21.54 -3.17
CA SER A 288 -8.52 20.30 -2.83
C SER A 288 -9.02 20.34 -1.37
N SER A 289 -10.08 19.62 -1.06
CA SER A 289 -10.66 19.53 0.30
C SER A 289 -10.39 18.18 0.97
#